data_ab8e71bd44536e34c3cf843f7abe18f6
#
_entry.id   ab8e71bd44536e34c3cf843f7abe18f6
#
_cell.length_a   1.000
_cell.length_b   1.000
_cell.length_c   1.000
_cell.angle_alpha   90.00
_cell.angle_beta   90.00
_cell.angle_gamma   90.00
#
_symmetry.space_group_name_H-M   'P 1'
#
loop_
_entity.id
_entity.type
_entity.pdbx_description
1 polymer ?
#
loop_
_entity_poly.entity_id
_entity_poly.type
_entity_poly.pdbx_seq_one_letter_code
_entity_poly.pdbx_strand_id
1 'polypeptide(L)'
;MVIVGFVLVLGFGAVITNLVRLQLVNGETLKTDAVDQSLQSTQLTPSRGTIYDATGTKVLAQSASVWTVALEPNYIDEGDDVKIAKGLSEILGLDYDAVLKKAQQNSYFVYVKRKVETEVRDEIVQYIKDEKIGRGITLMEDYKRYYPYGTTASTVLGFTGTDNQGLAGVETEYDSELSGTAGRLVSAKNAQGDDMPFQYDQYVQAQDGYDLVLTIDETAQSIVEKHLQAGLEACGALEGGTAVLMNVKTGAILALSTKGDYDPNDPFTISQEAEDAIPEKVEDALKKAQEKEQQELNTLQLAIDNAETDEARAEAKKALADYEHIDVTTLRDELTDQMWAEAQNKQWRNKAVSDTYYPGSVFKMVTGSMAMESGVASEDSTY
;
A
#
# COMPACT_ATOMS: atom_id res chain seq x y z
N MET A 1 -49.40 57.40 -15.76
CA MET A 1 -49.63 56.30 -16.68
C MET A 1 -48.46 56.11 -17.69
N VAL A 2 -48.10 57.15 -18.48
CA VAL A 2 -47.06 57.03 -19.53
C VAL A 2 -45.69 56.72 -18.98
N ILE A 3 -45.27 57.32 -17.87
CA ILE A 3 -43.94 57.01 -17.22
C ILE A 3 -43.85 55.56 -16.70
N VAL A 4 -44.94 55.08 -16.13
CA VAL A 4 -44.99 53.69 -15.65
C VAL A 4 -44.90 52.69 -16.81
N GLY A 5 -45.58 52.98 -17.93
CA GLY A 5 -45.49 52.19 -19.16
C GLY A 5 -44.04 52.15 -19.72
N PHE A 6 -43.35 53.28 -19.71
CA PHE A 6 -42.00 53.42 -20.21
C PHE A 6 -40.99 52.61 -19.32
N VAL A 7 -41.12 52.65 -17.99
CA VAL A 7 -40.32 51.89 -17.04
C VAL A 7 -40.53 50.38 -17.23
N LEU A 8 -41.79 49.97 -17.46
CA LEU A 8 -42.09 48.54 -17.74
C LEU A 8 -41.44 48.05 -19.05
N VAL A 9 -41.53 48.83 -20.11
CA VAL A 9 -40.91 48.47 -21.41
C VAL A 9 -39.41 48.41 -21.31
N LEU A 10 -38.75 49.34 -20.59
CA LEU A 10 -37.30 49.26 -20.33
C LEU A 10 -36.93 48.03 -19.47
N GLY A 11 -37.73 47.72 -18.45
CA GLY A 11 -37.52 46.55 -17.60
C GLY A 11 -37.62 45.25 -18.38
N PHE A 12 -38.69 45.09 -19.19
CA PHE A 12 -38.83 43.90 -20.05
C PHE A 12 -37.75 43.83 -21.13
N GLY A 13 -37.38 45.00 -21.71
CA GLY A 13 -36.27 45.06 -22.67
C GLY A 13 -34.93 44.58 -22.08
N ALA A 14 -34.63 44.97 -20.84
CA ALA A 14 -33.42 44.48 -20.14
C ALA A 14 -33.46 42.98 -19.84
N VAL A 15 -34.62 42.45 -19.44
CA VAL A 15 -34.83 41.03 -19.21
C VAL A 15 -34.67 40.23 -20.51
N ILE A 16 -35.28 40.66 -21.60
CA ILE A 16 -35.15 39.99 -22.90
C ILE A 16 -33.71 40.03 -23.40
N THR A 17 -33.01 41.16 -23.26
CA THR A 17 -31.60 41.26 -23.64
C THR A 17 -30.72 40.31 -22.82
N ASN A 18 -30.99 40.19 -21.52
CA ASN A 18 -30.27 39.25 -20.66
C ASN A 18 -30.57 37.80 -21.02
N LEU A 19 -31.81 37.44 -21.33
CA LEU A 19 -32.19 36.10 -21.81
C LEU A 19 -31.52 35.77 -23.14
N VAL A 20 -31.49 36.69 -24.10
CA VAL A 20 -30.78 36.50 -25.37
C VAL A 20 -29.29 36.31 -25.15
N ARG A 21 -28.68 37.08 -24.27
CA ARG A 21 -27.27 36.91 -23.91
C ARG A 21 -26.98 35.55 -23.26
N LEU A 22 -27.83 35.12 -22.33
CA LEU A 22 -27.69 33.81 -21.67
C LEU A 22 -27.92 32.66 -22.62
N GLN A 23 -28.90 32.74 -23.53
CA GLN A 23 -29.27 31.64 -24.40
C GLN A 23 -28.44 31.56 -25.69
N LEU A 24 -28.15 32.71 -26.33
CA LEU A 24 -27.50 32.74 -27.65
C LEU A 24 -26.00 33.07 -27.57
N VAL A 25 -25.55 33.85 -26.60
CA VAL A 25 -24.13 34.21 -26.49
C VAL A 25 -23.38 33.25 -25.55
N ASN A 26 -23.98 32.96 -24.38
CA ASN A 26 -23.33 32.12 -23.36
C ASN A 26 -23.92 30.71 -23.34
N GLY A 27 -24.90 30.36 -24.17
CA GLY A 27 -25.64 29.11 -24.10
C GLY A 27 -24.77 27.89 -24.32
N GLU A 28 -23.83 27.93 -25.25
CA GLU A 28 -22.90 26.83 -25.46
C GLU A 28 -21.89 26.67 -24.30
N THR A 29 -21.35 27.78 -23.80
CA THR A 29 -20.42 27.77 -22.66
C THR A 29 -21.11 27.25 -21.40
N LEU A 30 -22.29 27.76 -21.08
CA LEU A 30 -23.09 27.31 -19.94
C LEU A 30 -23.54 25.86 -20.07
N LYS A 31 -23.79 25.36 -21.29
CA LYS A 31 -24.09 23.97 -21.56
C LYS A 31 -22.86 23.11 -21.35
N THR A 32 -21.70 23.55 -21.81
CA THR A 32 -20.42 22.82 -21.61
C THR A 32 -20.08 22.78 -20.13
N ASP A 33 -20.16 23.91 -19.43
CA ASP A 33 -19.88 23.97 -17.99
C ASP A 33 -20.86 23.10 -17.18
N ALA A 34 -22.14 23.03 -17.57
CA ALA A 34 -23.13 22.18 -16.91
C ALA A 34 -22.88 20.70 -17.20
N VAL A 35 -22.45 20.34 -18.42
CA VAL A 35 -22.05 18.97 -18.76
C VAL A 35 -20.80 18.59 -17.99
N ASP A 36 -19.77 19.41 -17.97
CA ASP A 36 -18.53 19.14 -17.24
C ASP A 36 -18.76 19.01 -15.72
N GLN A 37 -19.71 19.79 -15.17
CA GLN A 37 -20.11 19.70 -13.77
C GLN A 37 -20.96 18.46 -13.46
N SER A 38 -21.70 17.93 -14.44
CA SER A 38 -22.57 16.75 -14.29
C SER A 38 -21.87 15.45 -14.61
N LEU A 39 -20.73 15.47 -15.33
CA LEU A 39 -19.98 14.29 -15.68
C LEU A 39 -19.25 13.72 -14.45
N GLN A 40 -19.66 12.54 -14.01
CA GLN A 40 -18.91 11.72 -13.06
C GLN A 40 -18.11 10.67 -13.82
N SER A 41 -16.82 10.60 -13.51
CA SER A 41 -15.92 9.61 -14.07
C SER A 41 -15.64 8.55 -13.00
N THR A 42 -16.18 7.36 -13.19
CA THR A 42 -15.85 6.19 -12.38
C THR A 42 -14.72 5.43 -13.05
N GLN A 43 -13.62 5.24 -12.34
CA GLN A 43 -12.51 4.43 -12.79
C GLN A 43 -12.86 2.94 -12.66
N LEU A 44 -12.64 2.18 -13.73
CA LEU A 44 -12.79 0.73 -13.74
C LEU A 44 -11.43 0.11 -13.48
N THR A 45 -11.28 -0.55 -12.36
CA THR A 45 -10.02 -1.19 -11.96
C THR A 45 -9.79 -2.43 -12.82
N PRO A 46 -8.63 -2.56 -13.49
CA PRO A 46 -8.26 -3.77 -14.21
C PRO A 46 -7.93 -4.91 -13.24
N SER A 47 -8.10 -6.14 -13.67
CA SER A 47 -7.56 -7.29 -12.95
C SER A 47 -6.04 -7.35 -13.15
N ARG A 48 -5.31 -7.54 -12.06
CA ARG A 48 -3.85 -7.73 -12.11
C ARG A 48 -3.53 -9.12 -12.66
N GLY A 49 -2.57 -9.20 -13.61
CA GLY A 49 -2.17 -10.44 -14.26
C GLY A 49 -1.73 -11.53 -13.28
N THR A 50 -1.90 -12.77 -13.66
CA THR A 50 -1.57 -13.96 -12.85
C THR A 50 -0.08 -14.26 -12.93
N ILE A 51 0.53 -14.67 -11.82
CA ILE A 51 1.91 -15.16 -11.79
C ILE A 51 1.87 -16.68 -11.68
N TYR A 52 2.48 -17.34 -12.65
CA TYR A 52 2.60 -18.80 -12.74
C TYR A 52 4.00 -19.28 -12.42
N ASP A 53 4.10 -20.53 -12.01
CA ASP A 53 5.37 -21.25 -11.90
C ASP A 53 5.96 -21.60 -13.29
N ALA A 54 7.13 -22.24 -13.32
CA ALA A 54 7.83 -22.63 -14.55
C ALA A 54 7.02 -23.56 -15.48
N THR A 55 6.02 -24.25 -14.96
CA THR A 55 5.13 -25.12 -15.76
C THR A 55 4.02 -24.36 -16.47
N GLY A 56 3.76 -23.11 -16.06
CA GLY A 56 2.64 -22.29 -16.55
C GLY A 56 1.26 -22.81 -16.11
N THR A 57 1.21 -23.71 -15.13
CA THR A 57 -0.04 -24.35 -14.67
C THR A 57 -0.36 -24.10 -13.20
N LYS A 58 0.66 -23.93 -12.37
CA LYS A 58 0.49 -23.65 -10.95
C LYS A 58 0.49 -22.13 -10.74
N VAL A 59 -0.56 -21.65 -10.11
CA VAL A 59 -0.76 -20.23 -9.83
C VAL A 59 -0.03 -19.85 -8.55
N LEU A 60 0.99 -19.01 -8.65
CA LEU A 60 1.75 -18.49 -7.50
C LEU A 60 1.13 -17.24 -6.91
N ALA A 61 0.52 -16.39 -7.75
CA ALA A 61 -0.25 -15.22 -7.33
C ALA A 61 -1.37 -14.92 -8.34
N GLN A 62 -2.55 -14.60 -7.84
CA GLN A 62 -3.70 -14.23 -8.68
C GLN A 62 -4.55 -13.15 -8.01
N SER A 63 -5.30 -12.41 -8.81
CA SER A 63 -6.32 -11.48 -8.32
C SER A 63 -7.68 -12.16 -8.27
N ALA A 64 -8.45 -11.87 -7.23
CA ALA A 64 -9.85 -12.27 -7.15
C ALA A 64 -10.73 -11.05 -6.88
N SER A 65 -11.95 -11.05 -7.40
CA SER A 65 -12.93 -9.99 -7.20
C SER A 65 -13.32 -9.93 -5.74
N VAL A 66 -13.24 -8.74 -5.17
CA VAL A 66 -13.69 -8.37 -3.83
C VAL A 66 -14.48 -7.07 -3.93
N TRP A 67 -14.95 -6.56 -2.81
CA TRP A 67 -15.81 -5.38 -2.81
C TRP A 67 -15.27 -4.31 -1.88
N THR A 68 -15.45 -3.07 -2.28
CA THR A 68 -15.23 -1.90 -1.43
C THR A 68 -16.58 -1.35 -1.01
N VAL A 69 -16.78 -1.23 0.32
CA VAL A 69 -17.96 -0.64 0.93
C VAL A 69 -17.68 0.82 1.22
N ALA A 70 -18.48 1.69 0.64
CA ALA A 70 -18.42 3.14 0.85
C ALA A 70 -19.78 3.69 1.23
N LEU A 71 -19.80 4.87 1.82
CA LEU A 71 -20.99 5.65 2.11
C LEU A 71 -20.98 6.93 1.26
N GLU A 72 -22.18 7.36 0.90
CA GLU A 72 -22.49 8.66 0.30
C GLU A 72 -23.34 9.48 1.30
N PRO A 73 -22.72 10.05 2.35
CA PRO A 73 -23.45 10.60 3.50
C PRO A 73 -24.50 11.65 3.12
N ASN A 74 -24.20 12.52 2.14
CA ASN A 74 -25.14 13.54 1.70
C ASN A 74 -26.40 12.99 0.98
N TYR A 75 -26.43 11.70 0.65
CA TYR A 75 -27.56 11.04 0.01
C TYR A 75 -28.27 10.03 0.96
N ILE A 76 -27.82 9.90 2.21
CA ILE A 76 -28.50 9.07 3.22
C ILE A 76 -29.82 9.73 3.59
N ASP A 77 -30.91 8.96 3.52
CA ASP A 77 -32.23 9.41 3.94
C ASP A 77 -32.28 9.64 5.48
N GLU A 78 -33.14 10.55 5.92
CA GLU A 78 -33.25 10.93 7.34
C GLU A 78 -33.61 9.71 8.22
N GLY A 79 -32.76 9.38 9.18
CA GLY A 79 -32.91 8.26 10.10
C GLY A 79 -32.34 6.94 9.63
N ASP A 80 -31.81 6.83 8.40
CA ASP A 80 -31.16 5.63 7.92
C ASP A 80 -29.68 5.57 8.31
N ASP A 81 -29.07 6.68 8.73
CA ASP A 81 -27.71 6.75 9.23
C ASP A 81 -27.44 5.79 10.41
N VAL A 82 -28.40 5.73 11.35
CA VAL A 82 -28.35 4.83 12.50
C VAL A 82 -28.48 3.35 12.09
N LYS A 83 -29.39 3.03 11.15
CA LYS A 83 -29.53 1.66 10.62
C LYS A 83 -28.29 1.23 9.88
N ILE A 84 -27.75 2.10 9.00
CA ILE A 84 -26.52 1.87 8.25
C ILE A 84 -25.36 1.61 9.19
N ALA A 85 -25.18 2.46 10.21
CA ALA A 85 -24.12 2.30 11.19
C ALA A 85 -24.23 0.98 11.94
N LYS A 86 -25.44 0.60 12.35
CA LYS A 86 -25.68 -0.67 13.06
C LYS A 86 -25.34 -1.88 12.18
N GLY A 87 -25.91 -1.95 10.98
CA GLY A 87 -25.71 -3.11 10.10
C GLY A 87 -24.27 -3.25 9.63
N LEU A 88 -23.67 -2.15 9.20
CA LEU A 88 -22.29 -2.21 8.72
C LEU A 88 -21.29 -2.49 9.84
N SER A 89 -21.53 -2.00 11.08
CA SER A 89 -20.65 -2.33 12.20
C SER A 89 -20.74 -3.81 12.58
N GLU A 90 -21.93 -4.39 12.60
CA GLU A 90 -22.15 -5.81 12.92
C GLU A 90 -21.56 -6.73 11.81
N ILE A 91 -21.90 -6.47 10.54
CA ILE A 91 -21.48 -7.32 9.41
C ILE A 91 -19.97 -7.21 9.15
N LEU A 92 -19.41 -6.00 9.23
CA LEU A 92 -18.00 -5.77 8.91
C LEU A 92 -17.05 -5.89 10.11
N GLY A 93 -17.60 -6.08 11.35
CA GLY A 93 -16.82 -6.13 12.58
C GLY A 93 -16.14 -4.80 12.90
N LEU A 94 -16.83 -3.68 12.69
CA LEU A 94 -16.29 -2.33 12.92
C LEU A 94 -16.94 -1.69 14.16
N ASP A 95 -16.26 -0.67 14.68
CA ASP A 95 -16.82 0.15 15.76
C ASP A 95 -18.04 0.94 15.27
N TYR A 96 -19.13 0.87 16.02
CA TYR A 96 -20.41 1.51 15.68
C TYR A 96 -20.28 3.03 15.57
N ASP A 97 -19.63 3.66 16.55
CA ASP A 97 -19.52 5.12 16.60
C ASP A 97 -18.63 5.64 15.45
N ALA A 98 -17.60 4.88 15.07
CA ALA A 98 -16.78 5.20 13.92
C ALA A 98 -17.57 5.15 12.61
N VAL A 99 -18.43 4.15 12.41
CA VAL A 99 -19.28 4.03 11.22
C VAL A 99 -20.36 5.12 11.22
N LEU A 100 -21.01 5.37 12.37
CA LEU A 100 -22.02 6.43 12.50
C LEU A 100 -21.41 7.81 12.19
N LYS A 101 -20.23 8.10 12.70
CA LYS A 101 -19.51 9.35 12.39
C LYS A 101 -19.22 9.49 10.90
N LYS A 102 -18.92 8.40 10.20
CA LYS A 102 -18.73 8.40 8.73
C LYS A 102 -20.06 8.67 8.01
N ALA A 103 -21.17 8.06 8.47
CA ALA A 103 -22.50 8.24 7.88
C ALA A 103 -23.04 9.67 8.04
N GLN A 104 -22.61 10.39 9.08
CA GLN A 104 -23.04 11.75 9.42
C GLN A 104 -22.06 12.83 8.90
N GLN A 105 -21.03 12.47 8.14
CA GLN A 105 -20.10 13.45 7.56
C GLN A 105 -20.79 14.28 6.46
N ASN A 106 -20.41 15.55 6.34
CA ASN A 106 -20.77 16.34 5.16
C ASN A 106 -19.83 15.99 4.00
N SER A 107 -20.08 14.84 3.36
CA SER A 107 -19.28 14.32 2.26
C SER A 107 -20.15 13.58 1.25
N TYR A 108 -19.73 13.60 0.01
CA TYR A 108 -20.38 12.82 -1.06
C TYR A 108 -19.83 11.40 -1.18
N PHE A 109 -18.69 11.10 -0.54
CA PHE A 109 -18.09 9.78 -0.60
C PHE A 109 -17.13 9.56 0.58
N VAL A 110 -17.29 8.42 1.30
CA VAL A 110 -16.43 8.02 2.42
C VAL A 110 -16.24 6.51 2.40
N TYR A 111 -15.00 6.04 2.35
CA TYR A 111 -14.71 4.61 2.50
C TYR A 111 -15.06 4.10 3.91
N VAL A 112 -15.78 2.98 3.98
CA VAL A 112 -16.04 2.25 5.23
C VAL A 112 -15.03 1.12 5.40
N LYS A 113 -15.02 0.18 4.44
CA LYS A 113 -14.07 -0.95 4.43
C LYS A 113 -13.78 -1.36 2.97
N ARG A 114 -12.50 -1.58 2.69
CA ARG A 114 -12.05 -2.07 1.38
C ARG A 114 -11.74 -3.57 1.45
N LYS A 115 -11.66 -4.22 0.28
CA LYS A 115 -11.29 -5.63 0.12
C LYS A 115 -12.19 -6.59 0.90
N VAL A 116 -13.50 -6.34 0.84
CA VAL A 116 -14.54 -7.17 1.47
C VAL A 116 -14.87 -8.33 0.55
N GLU A 117 -14.91 -9.53 1.09
CA GLU A 117 -15.23 -10.75 0.34
C GLU A 117 -16.69 -10.74 -0.17
N THR A 118 -16.96 -11.51 -1.22
CA THR A 118 -18.27 -11.50 -1.90
C THR A 118 -19.40 -11.94 -0.99
N GLU A 119 -19.17 -12.91 -0.11
CA GLU A 119 -20.15 -13.41 0.84
C GLU A 119 -20.61 -12.31 1.81
N VAL A 120 -19.65 -11.51 2.32
CA VAL A 120 -19.94 -10.39 3.23
C VAL A 120 -20.68 -9.27 2.50
N ARG A 121 -20.32 -9.01 1.22
CA ARG A 121 -21.07 -8.09 0.36
C ARG A 121 -22.51 -8.52 0.19
N ASP A 122 -22.76 -9.82 0.00
CA ASP A 122 -24.10 -10.37 -0.16
C ASP A 122 -24.95 -10.22 1.13
N GLU A 123 -24.32 -10.37 2.30
CA GLU A 123 -24.95 -10.06 3.60
C GLU A 123 -25.36 -8.59 3.69
N ILE A 124 -24.49 -7.67 3.26
CA ILE A 124 -24.80 -6.24 3.24
C ILE A 124 -25.97 -5.96 2.29
N VAL A 125 -25.99 -6.55 1.10
CA VAL A 125 -27.09 -6.40 0.12
C VAL A 125 -28.40 -6.92 0.70
N GLN A 126 -28.37 -8.04 1.43
CA GLN A 126 -29.55 -8.58 2.08
C GLN A 126 -30.03 -7.65 3.21
N TYR A 127 -29.12 -7.15 4.03
CA TYR A 127 -29.43 -6.20 5.11
C TYR A 127 -30.08 -4.92 4.57
N ILE A 128 -29.54 -4.35 3.47
CA ILE A 128 -30.11 -3.16 2.81
C ILE A 128 -31.57 -3.40 2.43
N LYS A 129 -31.89 -4.60 1.89
CA LYS A 129 -33.24 -4.96 1.48
C LYS A 129 -34.19 -5.13 2.68
N ASP A 130 -33.72 -5.82 3.74
CA ASP A 130 -34.53 -6.14 4.89
C ASP A 130 -34.89 -4.88 5.71
N GLU A 131 -33.93 -3.97 5.90
CA GLU A 131 -34.12 -2.69 6.59
C GLU A 131 -34.69 -1.58 5.68
N LYS A 132 -34.87 -1.87 4.38
CA LYS A 132 -35.40 -0.94 3.38
C LYS A 132 -34.60 0.37 3.29
N ILE A 133 -33.29 0.26 3.38
CA ILE A 133 -32.39 1.40 3.23
C ILE A 133 -32.41 1.85 1.77
N GLY A 134 -32.77 3.12 1.54
CA GLY A 134 -32.97 3.66 0.22
C GLY A 134 -31.68 3.98 -0.50
N ARG A 135 -30.87 4.84 0.09
CA ARG A 135 -29.65 5.41 -0.51
C ARG A 135 -28.53 5.52 0.53
N GLY A 136 -27.33 5.79 0.05
CA GLY A 136 -26.18 6.15 0.89
C GLY A 136 -25.17 5.04 1.13
N ILE A 137 -25.42 3.80 0.66
CA ILE A 137 -24.42 2.72 0.63
C ILE A 137 -24.05 2.41 -0.81
N THR A 138 -22.75 2.49 -1.11
CA THR A 138 -22.19 2.15 -2.42
C THR A 138 -21.27 0.95 -2.29
N LEU A 139 -21.49 -0.06 -3.13
CA LEU A 139 -20.68 -1.27 -3.22
C LEU A 139 -19.97 -1.25 -4.57
N MET A 140 -18.64 -1.14 -4.54
CA MET A 140 -17.82 -1.08 -5.75
C MET A 140 -16.98 -2.34 -5.86
N GLU A 141 -16.90 -2.90 -7.06
CA GLU A 141 -16.00 -4.00 -7.36
C GLU A 141 -14.54 -3.54 -7.22
N ASP A 142 -13.74 -4.36 -6.59
CA ASP A 142 -12.31 -4.18 -6.37
C ASP A 142 -11.62 -5.54 -6.52
N TYR A 143 -10.30 -5.57 -6.54
CA TYR A 143 -9.53 -6.80 -6.65
C TYR A 143 -8.60 -6.94 -5.45
N LYS A 144 -8.44 -8.18 -4.94
CA LYS A 144 -7.47 -8.53 -3.90
C LYS A 144 -6.51 -9.57 -4.43
N ARG A 145 -5.24 -9.38 -4.14
CA ARG A 145 -4.19 -10.32 -4.51
C ARG A 145 -4.18 -11.49 -3.53
N TYR A 146 -4.10 -12.71 -4.07
CA TYR A 146 -4.02 -13.95 -3.32
C TYR A 146 -2.78 -14.74 -3.71
N TYR A 147 -2.12 -15.30 -2.73
CA TYR A 147 -0.94 -16.15 -2.85
C TYR A 147 -1.30 -17.53 -2.29
N PRO A 148 -1.71 -18.49 -3.16
CA PRO A 148 -2.30 -19.75 -2.72
C PRO A 148 -1.37 -20.64 -1.90
N TYR A 149 -0.06 -20.46 -2.06
CA TYR A 149 0.95 -21.26 -1.36
C TYR A 149 1.51 -20.59 -0.10
N GLY A 150 0.86 -19.52 0.40
CA GLY A 150 1.27 -18.83 1.61
C GLY A 150 2.70 -18.31 1.53
N THR A 151 3.56 -18.71 2.46
CA THR A 151 4.95 -18.22 2.57
C THR A 151 5.88 -18.69 1.45
N THR A 152 5.46 -19.66 0.60
CA THR A 152 6.30 -20.22 -0.46
C THR A 152 6.73 -19.12 -1.45
N ALA A 153 8.03 -19.00 -1.66
CA ALA A 153 8.66 -18.00 -2.53
C ALA A 153 8.29 -16.54 -2.21
N SER A 154 7.82 -16.23 -0.99
CA SER A 154 7.30 -14.91 -0.61
C SER A 154 8.31 -13.80 -0.88
N THR A 155 9.59 -13.97 -0.58
CA THR A 155 10.65 -12.97 -0.82
C THR A 155 11.02 -12.81 -2.29
N VAL A 156 10.61 -13.76 -3.16
CA VAL A 156 10.74 -13.66 -4.61
C VAL A 156 9.51 -12.98 -5.22
N LEU A 157 8.32 -13.48 -4.86
CA LEU A 157 7.04 -12.95 -5.36
C LEU A 157 6.84 -11.51 -4.92
N GLY A 158 7.09 -11.23 -3.65
CA GLY A 158 6.72 -9.96 -3.06
C GLY A 158 5.23 -9.92 -2.71
N PHE A 159 4.68 -8.72 -2.63
CA PHE A 159 3.28 -8.49 -2.32
C PHE A 159 2.78 -7.17 -2.91
N THR A 160 1.46 -6.99 -2.90
CA THR A 160 0.81 -5.77 -3.39
C THR A 160 0.22 -4.95 -2.24
N GLY A 161 0.14 -3.64 -2.45
CA GLY A 161 -0.54 -2.73 -1.54
C GLY A 161 -2.06 -2.72 -1.71
N THR A 162 -2.72 -1.87 -0.93
CA THR A 162 -4.18 -1.73 -0.93
C THR A 162 -4.73 -1.29 -2.29
N ASP A 163 -3.97 -0.51 -3.05
CA ASP A 163 -4.35 -0.04 -4.39
C ASP A 163 -3.86 -0.97 -5.51
N ASN A 164 -3.52 -2.23 -5.16
CA ASN A 164 -3.03 -3.29 -6.05
C ASN A 164 -1.68 -2.99 -6.73
N GLN A 165 -0.95 -1.94 -6.32
CA GLN A 165 0.42 -1.68 -6.76
C GLN A 165 1.39 -2.69 -6.14
N GLY A 166 2.40 -3.12 -6.87
CA GLY A 166 3.48 -3.96 -6.35
C GLY A 166 4.35 -3.18 -5.36
N LEU A 167 4.64 -3.77 -4.19
CA LEU A 167 5.46 -3.15 -3.14
C LEU A 167 6.79 -3.85 -2.91
N ALA A 168 6.91 -5.10 -3.29
CA ALA A 168 8.15 -5.88 -3.16
C ALA A 168 8.28 -6.95 -4.25
N GLY A 169 9.48 -7.47 -4.45
CA GLY A 169 9.76 -8.64 -5.30
C GLY A 169 9.33 -8.48 -6.76
N VAL A 170 8.91 -9.59 -7.35
CA VAL A 170 8.42 -9.69 -8.73
C VAL A 170 7.19 -8.80 -8.95
N GLU A 171 6.32 -8.67 -7.96
CA GLU A 171 5.16 -7.79 -8.02
C GLU A 171 5.53 -6.33 -8.28
N THR A 172 6.64 -5.84 -7.70
CA THR A 172 7.14 -4.47 -7.95
C THR A 172 7.89 -4.38 -9.27
N GLU A 173 8.77 -5.33 -9.55
CA GLU A 173 9.64 -5.30 -10.74
C GLU A 173 8.83 -5.32 -12.04
N TYR A 174 7.73 -6.08 -12.06
CA TYR A 174 6.83 -6.21 -13.21
C TYR A 174 5.48 -5.52 -12.99
N ASP A 175 5.46 -4.47 -12.15
CA ASP A 175 4.20 -3.79 -11.83
C ASP A 175 3.52 -3.20 -13.06
N SER A 176 4.29 -2.66 -14.01
CA SER A 176 3.79 -2.07 -15.25
C SER A 176 3.08 -3.08 -16.16
N GLU A 177 3.58 -4.32 -16.20
CA GLU A 177 3.02 -5.40 -17.00
C GLU A 177 1.83 -6.06 -16.31
N LEU A 178 1.94 -6.24 -14.99
CA LEU A 178 0.94 -6.91 -14.18
C LEU A 178 -0.31 -6.05 -13.90
N SER A 179 -0.16 -4.72 -13.75
CA SER A 179 -1.26 -3.84 -13.30
C SER A 179 -2.35 -3.60 -14.34
N GLY A 180 -2.05 -3.78 -15.64
CA GLY A 180 -2.98 -3.47 -16.72
C GLY A 180 -3.24 -1.98 -16.89
N THR A 181 -4.33 -1.65 -17.60
CA THR A 181 -4.72 -0.26 -17.86
C THR A 181 -6.15 -0.04 -17.39
N ALA A 182 -6.32 0.95 -16.51
CA ALA A 182 -7.63 1.27 -15.99
C ALA A 182 -8.60 1.73 -17.08
N GLY A 183 -9.82 1.22 -17.00
CA GLY A 183 -10.94 1.71 -17.79
C GLY A 183 -11.59 2.94 -17.14
N ARG A 184 -12.57 3.49 -17.84
CA ARG A 184 -13.31 4.64 -17.36
C ARG A 184 -14.75 4.60 -17.83
N LEU A 185 -15.69 4.72 -16.89
CA LEU A 185 -17.07 4.97 -17.17
C LEU A 185 -17.36 6.45 -16.87
N VAL A 186 -17.72 7.20 -17.89
CA VAL A 186 -18.16 8.59 -17.76
C VAL A 186 -19.66 8.60 -17.90
N SER A 187 -20.40 8.94 -16.85
CA SER A 187 -21.85 9.09 -16.88
C SER A 187 -22.24 10.49 -16.45
N ALA A 188 -23.33 10.99 -17.03
CA ALA A 188 -23.90 12.27 -16.63
C ALA A 188 -24.94 12.05 -15.52
N LYS A 189 -24.74 12.70 -14.36
CA LYS A 189 -25.70 12.68 -13.25
C LYS A 189 -26.38 14.03 -13.09
N ASN A 190 -27.64 14.02 -12.66
CA ASN A 190 -28.37 15.25 -12.31
C ASN A 190 -27.92 15.76 -10.92
N ALA A 191 -28.43 16.92 -10.50
CA ALA A 191 -28.13 17.50 -9.18
C ALA A 191 -28.61 16.63 -8.00
N GLN A 192 -29.46 15.65 -8.25
CA GLN A 192 -29.96 14.67 -7.28
C GLN A 192 -29.15 13.36 -7.29
N GLY A 193 -28.14 13.24 -8.16
CA GLY A 193 -27.30 12.05 -8.28
C GLY A 193 -27.88 10.94 -9.14
N ASP A 194 -29.04 11.13 -9.77
CA ASP A 194 -29.65 10.14 -10.67
C ASP A 194 -29.01 10.21 -12.07
N ASP A 195 -28.89 9.06 -12.74
CA ASP A 195 -28.35 8.98 -14.09
C ASP A 195 -29.23 9.75 -15.08
N MET A 196 -28.60 10.63 -15.87
CA MET A 196 -29.30 11.34 -16.93
C MET A 196 -29.41 10.46 -18.18
N PRO A 197 -30.59 10.34 -18.80
CA PRO A 197 -30.75 9.45 -19.93
C PRO A 197 -29.96 9.92 -21.18
N PHE A 198 -29.03 9.10 -21.62
CA PHE A 198 -28.70 8.76 -23.00
C PHE A 198 -27.78 9.61 -23.88
N GLN A 199 -27.05 10.64 -23.47
CA GLN A 199 -26.23 11.35 -24.46
C GLN A 199 -24.71 11.44 -24.21
N TYR A 200 -24.22 11.01 -23.04
CA TYR A 200 -22.81 11.25 -22.70
C TYR A 200 -22.09 10.10 -22.03
N ASP A 201 -22.65 8.89 -22.01
CA ASP A 201 -21.96 7.73 -21.46
C ASP A 201 -20.81 7.32 -22.37
N GLN A 202 -19.60 7.55 -21.92
CA GLN A 202 -18.38 7.03 -22.55
C GLN A 202 -17.85 5.87 -21.70
N TYR A 203 -17.85 4.69 -22.29
CA TYR A 203 -17.29 3.50 -21.69
C TYR A 203 -15.95 3.20 -22.35
N VAL A 204 -14.87 3.29 -21.55
CA VAL A 204 -13.54 2.80 -21.92
C VAL A 204 -13.28 1.56 -21.10
N GLN A 205 -13.20 0.42 -21.75
CA GLN A 205 -12.98 -0.86 -21.08
C GLN A 205 -11.61 -0.89 -20.42
N ALA A 206 -11.54 -1.42 -19.21
CA ALA A 206 -10.27 -1.76 -18.57
C ALA A 206 -9.56 -2.85 -19.36
N GLN A 207 -8.24 -2.80 -19.41
CA GLN A 207 -7.40 -3.84 -19.99
C GLN A 207 -6.64 -4.52 -18.85
N ASP A 208 -6.91 -5.80 -18.65
CA ASP A 208 -6.24 -6.59 -17.61
C ASP A 208 -4.73 -6.65 -17.84
N GLY A 209 -3.97 -6.86 -16.76
CA GLY A 209 -2.53 -7.02 -16.81
C GLY A 209 -2.12 -8.30 -17.51
N TYR A 210 -0.86 -8.32 -17.97
CA TYR A 210 -0.28 -9.53 -18.57
C TYR A 210 0.04 -10.56 -17.49
N ASP A 211 -0.16 -11.82 -17.84
CA ASP A 211 0.29 -12.93 -17.00
C ASP A 211 1.80 -13.11 -17.09
N LEU A 212 2.41 -13.52 -15.99
CA LEU A 212 3.83 -13.74 -15.88
C LEU A 212 4.12 -15.21 -15.57
N VAL A 213 5.03 -15.83 -16.32
CA VAL A 213 5.52 -17.19 -16.05
C VAL A 213 6.96 -17.09 -15.56
N LEU A 214 7.20 -17.52 -14.31
CA LEU A 214 8.53 -17.51 -13.70
C LEU A 214 9.32 -18.76 -14.08
N THR A 215 10.61 -18.74 -13.82
CA THR A 215 11.46 -19.95 -13.87
C THR A 215 11.41 -20.77 -12.58
N ILE A 216 10.80 -20.24 -11.53
CA ILE A 216 10.61 -20.94 -10.25
C ILE A 216 9.64 -22.11 -10.46
N ASP A 217 10.10 -23.31 -10.14
CA ASP A 217 9.28 -24.53 -10.07
C ASP A 217 8.74 -24.66 -8.66
N GLU A 218 7.43 -24.61 -8.47
CA GLU A 218 6.78 -24.64 -7.15
C GLU A 218 7.19 -25.88 -6.35
N THR A 219 7.28 -27.03 -7.00
CA THR A 219 7.67 -28.29 -6.32
C THR A 219 9.12 -28.26 -5.86
N ALA A 220 10.03 -27.78 -6.72
CA ALA A 220 11.43 -27.61 -6.35
C ALA A 220 11.59 -26.57 -5.23
N GLN A 221 10.87 -25.48 -5.29
CA GLN A 221 10.84 -24.41 -4.29
C GLN A 221 10.42 -24.96 -2.92
N SER A 222 9.30 -25.67 -2.86
CA SER A 222 8.77 -26.28 -1.62
C SER A 222 9.75 -27.28 -1.00
N ILE A 223 10.42 -28.10 -1.83
CA ILE A 223 11.44 -29.06 -1.36
C ILE A 223 12.63 -28.29 -0.77
N VAL A 224 13.14 -27.27 -1.48
CA VAL A 224 14.28 -26.47 -1.01
C VAL A 224 13.94 -25.75 0.28
N GLU A 225 12.78 -25.14 0.40
CA GLU A 225 12.33 -24.47 1.63
C GLU A 225 12.25 -25.39 2.82
N LYS A 226 11.64 -26.56 2.63
CA LYS A 226 11.53 -27.59 3.68
C LYS A 226 12.91 -28.04 4.20
N HIS A 227 13.84 -28.29 3.28
CA HIS A 227 15.18 -28.77 3.69
C HIS A 227 16.04 -27.61 4.24
N LEU A 228 15.89 -26.41 3.74
CA LEU A 228 16.56 -25.25 4.30
C LEU A 228 16.11 -25.02 5.75
N GLN A 229 14.81 -25.03 6.01
CA GLN A 229 14.26 -24.89 7.36
C GLN A 229 14.83 -25.96 8.32
N ALA A 230 14.77 -27.24 7.93
CA ALA A 230 15.29 -28.32 8.74
C ALA A 230 16.80 -28.19 8.99
N GLY A 231 17.55 -27.72 7.99
CA GLY A 231 18.99 -27.48 8.13
C GLY A 231 19.33 -26.37 9.11
N LEU A 232 18.59 -25.26 9.05
CA LEU A 232 18.78 -24.13 9.96
C LEU A 232 18.46 -24.49 11.41
N GLU A 233 17.38 -25.25 11.63
CA GLU A 233 17.01 -25.75 12.96
C GLU A 233 18.10 -26.71 13.51
N ALA A 234 18.58 -27.64 12.68
CA ALA A 234 19.62 -28.59 13.10
C ALA A 234 20.97 -27.91 13.42
N CYS A 235 21.28 -26.79 12.76
CA CYS A 235 22.51 -26.03 12.99
C CYS A 235 22.35 -24.94 14.07
N GLY A 236 21.14 -24.64 14.52
CA GLY A 236 20.85 -23.54 15.43
C GLY A 236 21.18 -22.16 14.84
N ALA A 237 20.94 -21.98 13.54
CA ALA A 237 21.26 -20.72 12.85
C ALA A 237 20.22 -19.66 13.19
N LEU A 238 20.62 -18.62 13.94
CA LEU A 238 19.74 -17.57 14.44
C LEU A 238 19.38 -16.50 13.39
N GLU A 239 20.26 -16.27 12.40
CA GLU A 239 20.09 -15.20 11.39
C GLU A 239 19.31 -15.65 10.14
N GLY A 240 18.80 -16.90 10.17
CA GLY A 240 18.17 -17.52 9.02
C GLY A 240 19.18 -18.01 7.98
N GLY A 241 18.75 -18.23 6.75
CA GLY A 241 19.60 -18.70 5.66
C GLY A 241 18.93 -18.61 4.32
N THR A 242 19.72 -18.84 3.28
CA THR A 242 19.25 -18.80 1.89
C THR A 242 19.70 -20.05 1.13
N ALA A 243 18.91 -20.45 0.15
CA ALA A 243 19.26 -21.49 -0.79
C ALA A 243 18.83 -21.13 -2.21
N VAL A 244 19.69 -21.37 -3.19
CA VAL A 244 19.43 -21.11 -4.60
C VAL A 244 19.64 -22.39 -5.40
N LEU A 245 18.63 -22.80 -6.17
CA LEU A 245 18.72 -23.90 -7.11
C LEU A 245 18.68 -23.35 -8.52
N MET A 246 19.78 -23.51 -9.27
CA MET A 246 19.93 -22.97 -10.62
C MET A 246 20.22 -24.07 -11.64
N ASN A 247 19.62 -23.99 -12.81
CA ASN A 247 20.00 -24.78 -13.96
C ASN A 247 21.26 -24.17 -14.58
N VAL A 248 22.40 -24.85 -14.41
CA VAL A 248 23.73 -24.35 -14.83
C VAL A 248 23.88 -24.20 -16.34
N LYS A 249 23.02 -24.81 -17.16
CA LYS A 249 23.07 -24.70 -18.63
C LYS A 249 22.32 -23.50 -19.16
N THR A 250 21.22 -23.11 -18.48
CA THR A 250 20.35 -22.04 -18.95
C THR A 250 20.43 -20.77 -18.10
N GLY A 251 20.96 -20.88 -16.87
CA GLY A 251 20.93 -19.82 -15.88
C GLY A 251 19.56 -19.65 -15.17
N ALA A 252 18.57 -20.48 -15.51
CA ALA A 252 17.25 -20.39 -14.92
C ALA A 252 17.28 -20.74 -13.42
N ILE A 253 16.73 -19.88 -12.59
CA ILE A 253 16.55 -20.11 -11.16
C ILE A 253 15.27 -20.93 -10.96
N LEU A 254 15.44 -22.17 -10.50
CA LEU A 254 14.34 -23.12 -10.27
C LEU A 254 13.76 -22.97 -8.87
N ALA A 255 14.58 -22.60 -7.90
CA ALA A 255 14.15 -22.27 -6.54
C ALA A 255 15.08 -21.21 -5.93
N LEU A 256 14.50 -20.30 -5.18
CA LEU A 256 15.24 -19.30 -4.41
C LEU A 256 14.50 -19.08 -3.10
N SER A 257 15.07 -19.57 -2.02
CA SER A 257 14.48 -19.56 -0.69
C SER A 257 15.31 -18.70 0.26
N THR A 258 14.61 -17.89 1.03
CA THR A 258 15.16 -17.14 2.16
C THR A 258 14.31 -17.46 3.38
N LYS A 259 14.92 -17.88 4.49
CA LYS A 259 14.19 -18.09 5.74
C LYS A 259 14.25 -16.88 6.67
N GLY A 260 13.19 -16.70 7.47
CA GLY A 260 12.73 -15.46 8.04
C GLY A 260 11.79 -14.76 7.05
N ASP A 261 11.07 -15.60 6.29
CA ASP A 261 10.05 -15.26 5.30
C ASP A 261 8.71 -14.85 5.97
N TYR A 262 7.74 -14.42 5.18
CA TYR A 262 6.45 -13.90 5.64
C TYR A 262 5.32 -14.43 4.75
N ASP A 263 4.07 -14.31 5.19
CA ASP A 263 2.91 -14.58 4.34
C ASP A 263 2.58 -13.34 3.49
N PRO A 264 2.69 -13.39 2.16
CA PRO A 264 2.36 -12.26 1.30
C PRO A 264 0.85 -11.93 1.29
N ASN A 265 -0.02 -12.80 1.83
CA ASN A 265 -1.42 -12.47 2.07
C ASN A 265 -1.60 -11.54 3.29
N ASP A 266 -0.64 -11.55 4.23
CA ASP A 266 -0.56 -10.67 5.40
C ASP A 266 0.87 -10.15 5.63
N PRO A 267 1.40 -9.33 4.71
CA PRO A 267 2.83 -9.00 4.67
C PRO A 267 3.28 -8.08 5.80
N PHE A 268 2.36 -7.42 6.48
CA PHE A 268 2.67 -6.43 7.51
C PHE A 268 2.77 -7.03 8.91
N THR A 269 2.25 -8.22 9.13
CA THR A 269 2.43 -8.96 10.38
C THR A 269 3.85 -9.52 10.45
N ILE A 270 4.56 -9.20 11.52
CA ILE A 270 5.91 -9.72 11.78
C ILE A 270 5.82 -11.00 12.61
N SER A 271 6.91 -11.78 12.63
CA SER A 271 6.96 -12.97 13.47
C SER A 271 6.90 -12.63 14.95
N GLN A 272 6.33 -13.53 15.77
CA GLN A 272 6.23 -13.34 17.21
C GLN A 272 7.60 -13.08 17.86
N GLU A 273 8.66 -13.77 17.39
CA GLU A 273 10.03 -13.58 17.87
C GLU A 273 10.54 -12.15 17.60
N ALA A 274 10.20 -11.60 16.43
CA ALA A 274 10.57 -10.24 16.08
C ALA A 274 9.80 -9.22 16.93
N GLU A 275 8.52 -9.46 17.16
CA GLU A 275 7.65 -8.63 17.99
C GLU A 275 8.14 -8.62 19.44
N ASP A 276 8.40 -9.80 20.02
CA ASP A 276 8.89 -9.95 21.39
C ASP A 276 10.26 -9.27 21.61
N ALA A 277 11.07 -9.14 20.57
CA ALA A 277 12.38 -8.48 20.64
C ALA A 277 12.32 -6.95 20.54
N ILE A 278 11.22 -6.35 20.09
CA ILE A 278 11.11 -4.89 19.93
C ILE A 278 11.27 -4.15 21.25
N PRO A 279 10.60 -4.50 22.37
CA PRO A 279 10.73 -3.76 23.61
C PRO A 279 12.17 -3.66 24.11
N GLU A 280 12.95 -4.74 24.07
CA GLU A 280 14.35 -4.74 24.47
C GLU A 280 15.21 -3.82 23.58
N LYS A 281 15.02 -3.87 22.27
CA LYS A 281 15.73 -2.99 21.31
C LYS A 281 15.41 -1.52 21.54
N VAL A 282 14.14 -1.20 21.82
CA VAL A 282 13.71 0.16 22.13
C VAL A 282 14.38 0.67 23.41
N GLU A 283 14.41 -0.13 24.49
CA GLU A 283 15.08 0.23 25.73
C GLU A 283 16.60 0.46 25.53
N ASP A 284 17.25 -0.41 24.75
CA ASP A 284 18.67 -0.25 24.43
C ASP A 284 18.94 1.02 23.62
N ALA A 285 18.07 1.34 22.66
CA ALA A 285 18.17 2.56 21.86
C ALA A 285 17.93 3.82 22.71
N LEU A 286 16.92 3.80 23.59
CA LEU A 286 16.65 4.87 24.54
C LEU A 286 17.83 5.13 25.47
N LYS A 287 18.41 4.07 26.03
CA LYS A 287 19.58 4.17 26.88
C LYS A 287 20.75 4.83 26.16
N LYS A 288 21.02 4.44 24.92
CA LYS A 288 22.07 5.05 24.09
C LYS A 288 21.79 6.53 23.81
N ALA A 289 20.53 6.89 23.54
CA ALA A 289 20.14 8.28 23.33
C ALA A 289 20.34 9.13 24.59
N GLN A 290 19.95 8.62 25.76
CA GLN A 290 20.15 9.28 27.05
C GLN A 290 21.65 9.42 27.43
N GLU A 291 22.46 8.38 27.18
CA GLU A 291 23.90 8.42 27.37
C GLU A 291 24.54 9.50 26.49
N LYS A 292 24.09 9.63 25.24
CA LYS A 292 24.54 10.67 24.32
C LYS A 292 24.15 12.06 24.80
N GLU A 293 22.90 12.28 25.20
CA GLU A 293 22.43 13.53 25.81
C GLU A 293 23.28 13.94 27.01
N GLN A 294 23.55 12.98 27.91
CA GLN A 294 24.39 13.24 29.10
C GLN A 294 25.82 13.63 28.72
N GLN A 295 26.38 13.03 27.67
CA GLN A 295 27.73 13.43 27.17
C GLN A 295 27.71 14.83 26.58
N GLU A 296 26.69 15.21 25.84
CA GLU A 296 26.51 16.55 25.29
C GLU A 296 26.36 17.60 26.40
N LEU A 297 25.52 17.33 27.41
CA LEU A 297 25.36 18.19 28.59
C LEU A 297 26.67 18.35 29.37
N ASN A 298 27.42 17.28 29.58
CA ASN A 298 28.73 17.33 30.22
C ASN A 298 29.72 18.16 29.41
N THR A 299 29.68 18.10 28.09
CA THR A 299 30.52 18.90 27.20
C THR A 299 30.20 20.39 27.30
N LEU A 300 28.91 20.74 27.35
CA LEU A 300 28.46 22.11 27.56
C LEU A 300 28.88 22.64 28.96
N GLN A 301 28.75 21.81 30.00
CA GLN A 301 29.22 22.17 31.35
C GLN A 301 30.73 22.41 31.40
N LEU A 302 31.53 21.53 30.79
CA LEU A 302 32.97 21.71 30.67
C LEU A 302 33.35 22.99 29.92
N ALA A 303 32.58 23.38 28.91
CA ALA A 303 32.78 24.63 28.18
C ALA A 303 32.55 25.85 29.09
N ILE A 304 31.58 25.79 30.00
CA ILE A 304 31.34 26.82 31.00
C ILE A 304 32.52 26.92 32.00
N ASP A 305 32.99 25.76 32.48
CA ASP A 305 34.04 25.66 33.52
C ASP A 305 35.39 26.11 32.98
N ASN A 306 35.69 25.83 31.72
CA ASN A 306 36.96 26.16 31.06
C ASN A 306 36.96 27.52 30.34
N ALA A 307 35.87 28.29 30.37
CA ALA A 307 35.77 29.58 29.69
C ALA A 307 36.72 30.61 30.32
N GLU A 308 37.65 31.12 29.53
CA GLU A 308 38.68 32.11 29.98
C GLU A 308 38.14 33.55 30.02
N THR A 309 37.05 33.85 29.30
CA THR A 309 36.43 35.18 29.26
C THR A 309 34.99 35.15 29.75
N ASP A 310 34.48 36.27 30.24
CA ASP A 310 33.10 36.39 30.72
C ASP A 310 32.11 36.26 29.56
N GLU A 311 32.47 36.72 28.35
CA GLU A 311 31.65 36.57 27.16
C GLU A 311 31.52 35.08 26.74
N ALA A 312 32.63 34.33 26.68
CA ALA A 312 32.63 32.91 26.37
C ALA A 312 31.83 32.09 27.38
N ARG A 313 31.94 32.48 28.69
CA ARG A 313 31.16 31.82 29.74
C ARG A 313 29.66 32.13 29.63
N ALA A 314 29.28 33.33 29.24
CA ALA A 314 27.89 33.71 29.03
C ALA A 314 27.29 32.97 27.82
N GLU A 315 28.04 32.84 26.74
CA GLU A 315 27.62 32.08 25.54
C GLU A 315 27.43 30.58 25.85
N ALA A 316 28.36 29.95 26.54
CA ALA A 316 28.25 28.55 26.95
C ALA A 316 27.09 28.31 27.93
N LYS A 317 26.82 29.23 28.87
CA LYS A 317 25.63 29.16 29.73
C LYS A 317 24.33 29.29 28.95
N LYS A 318 24.31 30.15 27.93
CA LYS A 318 23.16 30.28 27.06
C LYS A 318 22.92 28.99 26.25
N ALA A 319 23.97 28.40 25.71
CA ALA A 319 23.86 27.12 24.96
C ALA A 319 23.33 26.00 25.87
N LEU A 320 23.72 25.93 27.14
CA LEU A 320 23.17 24.96 28.08
C LEU A 320 21.72 25.27 28.46
N ALA A 321 21.34 26.54 28.58
CA ALA A 321 19.95 26.93 28.90
C ALA A 321 19.01 26.73 27.72
N ASP A 322 19.50 26.86 26.49
CA ASP A 322 18.76 26.68 25.26
C ASP A 322 18.80 25.20 24.78
N TYR A 323 19.43 24.29 25.55
CA TYR A 323 19.52 22.88 25.21
C TYR A 323 18.13 22.21 25.27
N GLU A 324 17.77 21.56 24.18
CA GLU A 324 16.49 20.88 24.05
C GLU A 324 16.62 19.42 24.54
N HIS A 325 16.00 19.14 25.69
CA HIS A 325 16.06 17.83 26.33
C HIS A 325 15.23 16.81 25.55
N ILE A 326 15.67 15.55 25.54
CA ILE A 326 14.96 14.43 24.93
C ILE A 326 13.63 14.23 25.66
N ASP A 327 12.53 14.31 24.92
CA ASP A 327 11.24 13.80 25.39
C ASP A 327 11.24 12.27 25.25
N VAL A 328 11.47 11.59 26.35
CA VAL A 328 11.59 10.12 26.42
C VAL A 328 10.31 9.43 25.93
N THR A 329 9.12 10.04 26.14
CA THR A 329 7.85 9.43 25.71
C THR A 329 7.72 9.47 24.19
N THR A 330 7.91 10.63 23.60
CA THR A 330 7.88 10.80 22.15
C THR A 330 8.96 9.96 21.46
N LEU A 331 10.18 9.98 21.99
CA LEU A 331 11.29 9.18 21.43
C LEU A 331 11.01 7.67 21.54
N ARG A 332 10.38 7.19 22.60
CA ARG A 332 9.99 5.79 22.75
C ARG A 332 9.01 5.36 21.67
N ASP A 333 7.98 6.18 21.39
CA ASP A 333 6.98 5.89 20.38
C ASP A 333 7.62 5.87 18.99
N GLU A 334 8.47 6.86 18.67
CA GLU A 334 9.21 6.91 17.41
C GLU A 334 10.14 5.71 17.21
N LEU A 335 10.89 5.31 18.26
CA LEU A 335 11.75 4.13 18.20
C LEU A 335 10.96 2.84 18.05
N THR A 336 9.79 2.74 18.67
CA THR A 336 8.90 1.59 18.52
C THR A 336 8.45 1.46 17.08
N ASP A 337 7.94 2.54 16.48
CA ASP A 337 7.51 2.56 15.07
C ASP A 337 8.69 2.24 14.13
N GLN A 338 9.88 2.77 14.43
CA GLN A 338 11.09 2.46 13.66
C GLN A 338 11.46 0.97 13.73
N MET A 339 11.44 0.35 14.92
CA MET A 339 11.80 -1.06 15.10
C MET A 339 10.77 -1.98 14.41
N TRP A 340 9.50 -1.61 14.42
CA TRP A 340 8.47 -2.30 13.65
C TRP A 340 8.76 -2.23 12.14
N ALA A 341 9.02 -1.05 11.62
CA ALA A 341 9.36 -0.85 10.20
C ALA A 341 10.64 -1.61 9.80
N GLU A 342 11.66 -1.62 10.66
CA GLU A 342 12.89 -2.38 10.44
C GLU A 342 12.63 -3.90 10.41
N ALA A 343 11.79 -4.43 11.31
CA ALA A 343 11.42 -5.84 11.35
C ALA A 343 10.66 -6.26 10.08
N GLN A 344 9.70 -5.45 9.62
CA GLN A 344 8.98 -5.66 8.37
C GLN A 344 9.94 -5.62 7.16
N ASN A 345 10.78 -4.62 7.06
CA ASN A 345 11.77 -4.52 5.97
C ASN A 345 12.74 -5.71 5.96
N LYS A 346 13.11 -6.23 7.14
CA LYS A 346 13.99 -7.41 7.26
C LYS A 346 13.32 -8.66 6.72
N GLN A 347 12.03 -8.90 6.98
CA GLN A 347 11.30 -10.08 6.48
C GLN A 347 11.01 -10.01 4.98
N TRP A 348 10.76 -8.81 4.42
CA TRP A 348 10.51 -8.64 2.98
C TRP A 348 11.77 -8.79 2.13
N ARG A 349 12.93 -8.65 2.74
CA ARG A 349 14.21 -8.63 2.04
C ARG A 349 14.61 -10.02 1.56
N ASN A 350 14.88 -10.13 0.27
CA ASN A 350 15.48 -11.34 -0.29
C ASN A 350 16.98 -11.36 -0.02
N LYS A 351 17.39 -12.05 1.05
CA LYS A 351 18.79 -12.10 1.50
C LYS A 351 19.73 -12.70 0.46
N ALA A 352 19.22 -13.61 -0.41
CA ALA A 352 20.05 -14.26 -1.44
C ALA A 352 20.60 -13.27 -2.48
N VAL A 353 19.92 -12.14 -2.71
CA VAL A 353 20.32 -11.13 -3.69
C VAL A 353 20.68 -9.78 -3.07
N SER A 354 20.28 -9.53 -1.82
CA SER A 354 20.46 -8.22 -1.17
C SER A 354 21.56 -8.21 -0.11
N ASP A 355 21.89 -9.38 0.48
CA ASP A 355 22.87 -9.47 1.56
C ASP A 355 24.24 -9.88 1.05
N THR A 356 25.27 -9.29 1.65
CA THR A 356 26.66 -9.65 1.38
C THR A 356 27.21 -10.52 2.49
N TYR A 357 28.10 -11.45 2.16
CA TYR A 357 28.78 -12.30 3.13
C TYR A 357 30.22 -12.58 2.69
N TYR A 358 31.04 -13.03 3.63
CA TYR A 358 32.40 -13.44 3.33
C TYR A 358 32.40 -14.89 2.83
N PRO A 359 32.67 -15.16 1.55
CA PRO A 359 32.54 -16.51 0.98
C PRO A 359 33.59 -17.48 1.47
N GLY A 360 34.71 -17.02 2.02
CA GLY A 360 35.78 -17.86 2.53
C GLY A 360 36.27 -18.86 1.47
N SER A 361 36.42 -20.11 1.85
CA SER A 361 36.91 -21.21 0.97
C SER A 361 36.00 -21.52 -0.21
N VAL A 362 34.73 -21.11 -0.21
CA VAL A 362 33.81 -21.28 -1.36
C VAL A 362 34.31 -20.49 -2.56
N PHE A 363 34.98 -19.37 -2.33
CA PHE A 363 35.57 -18.54 -3.41
C PHE A 363 36.68 -19.24 -4.19
N LYS A 364 37.28 -20.34 -3.65
CA LYS A 364 38.26 -21.14 -4.35
C LYS A 364 37.72 -21.79 -5.62
N MET A 365 36.39 -22.02 -5.69
CA MET A 365 35.76 -22.53 -6.91
C MET A 365 35.87 -21.50 -8.03
N VAL A 366 35.66 -20.20 -7.72
CA VAL A 366 35.82 -19.10 -8.68
C VAL A 366 37.30 -18.99 -9.11
N THR A 367 38.22 -18.98 -8.15
CA THR A 367 39.65 -18.89 -8.42
C THR A 367 40.15 -20.05 -9.29
N GLY A 368 39.71 -21.30 -8.97
CA GLY A 368 40.06 -22.48 -9.76
C GLY A 368 39.52 -22.43 -11.19
N SER A 369 38.24 -22.02 -11.35
CA SER A 369 37.63 -21.87 -12.66
C SER A 369 38.34 -20.79 -13.50
N MET A 370 38.70 -19.65 -12.91
CA MET A 370 39.47 -18.60 -13.58
C MET A 370 40.84 -19.06 -13.99
N ALA A 371 41.56 -19.84 -13.17
CA ALA A 371 42.88 -20.38 -13.49
C ALA A 371 42.82 -21.35 -14.67
N MET A 372 41.81 -22.22 -14.74
CA MET A 372 41.57 -23.12 -15.87
C MET A 372 41.18 -22.35 -17.12
N GLU A 373 40.28 -21.41 -17.05
CA GLU A 373 39.82 -20.60 -18.19
C GLU A 373 40.95 -19.77 -18.80
N SER A 374 41.84 -19.23 -17.96
CA SER A 374 42.99 -18.45 -18.40
C SER A 374 44.17 -19.34 -18.89
N GLY A 375 44.05 -20.65 -18.82
CA GLY A 375 45.09 -21.59 -19.20
C GLY A 375 46.33 -21.64 -18.28
N VAL A 376 46.22 -21.04 -17.06
CA VAL A 376 47.29 -21.05 -16.06
C VAL A 376 47.34 -22.39 -15.30
N ALA A 377 46.19 -23.06 -15.21
CA ALA A 377 46.04 -24.36 -14.62
C ALA A 377 45.24 -25.31 -15.50
N SER A 378 45.37 -26.60 -15.32
CA SER A 378 44.57 -27.66 -15.93
C SER A 378 44.07 -28.63 -14.83
N GLU A 379 43.18 -29.54 -15.21
CA GLU A 379 42.68 -30.58 -14.27
C GLU A 379 43.82 -31.43 -13.67
N ASP A 380 44.95 -31.59 -14.37
CA ASP A 380 46.11 -32.36 -13.96
C ASP A 380 47.17 -31.52 -13.23
N SER A 381 46.96 -30.22 -13.04
CA SER A 381 47.92 -29.34 -12.34
C SER A 381 48.01 -29.72 -10.85
N THR A 382 49.25 -29.90 -10.35
CA THR A 382 49.56 -30.17 -8.94
C THR A 382 50.32 -28.98 -8.35
N TYR A 383 50.00 -28.62 -7.11
CA TYR A 383 50.62 -27.51 -6.38
C TYR A 383 51.25 -28.00 -5.07
#